data_62862710f31ee44138ebb9ee992d2b1e
#
_entry.id   62862710f31ee44138ebb9ee992d2b1e
#
_cell.length_a   1.000
_cell.length_b   1.000
_cell.length_c   1.000
_cell.angle_alpha   90.00
_cell.angle_beta   90.00
_cell.angle_gamma   90.00
#
_symmetry.space_group_name_H-M   'P 1'
#
loop_
_entity.id
_entity.type
_entity.pdbx_description
1 polymer ?
#
loop_
_entity_poly.entity_id
_entity_poly.type
_entity_poly.pdbx_seq_one_letter_code
_entity_poly.pdbx_strand_id
1 'polypeptide(L)'
;LKDLSKYTKSLNLAKYYVYAFYDKEDKFKKPFYIGKGKSDRCLDHIKCPDESPKSERIKELLERKTLGIDILRHGMDEPTAKLVEATCIDLLGVGELTNKVRGSSSLMGRITLDELQHLLLKEETEIAYEHAGLAFLLNSTYKSGMSSLELYESTRGIWANIPKDERLRFAYATYGGLVMEVYEIQCWVKAGSQQYFTRDLNINMDTNRSEFVGRIATKEVRDLYVGKLIKKTRSHGSPFVKVGIV
;
A
#
# COMPACT_ATOMS: atom_id res chain seq x y z
N LEU A 1 -24.47 8.45 -25.34
CA LEU A 1 -23.51 7.32 -25.22
C LEU A 1 -23.40 6.65 -26.57
N LYS A 2 -22.19 6.63 -27.18
CA LYS A 2 -21.95 5.80 -28.37
C LYS A 2 -22.28 4.36 -28.03
N ASP A 3 -22.92 3.65 -28.94
CA ASP A 3 -23.26 2.25 -28.79
C ASP A 3 -22.02 1.42 -28.45
N LEU A 4 -21.91 1.03 -27.15
CA LEU A 4 -20.80 0.22 -26.65
C LEU A 4 -21.01 -1.27 -26.96
N SER A 5 -22.21 -1.68 -27.42
CA SER A 5 -22.55 -3.07 -27.72
C SER A 5 -21.66 -3.67 -28.83
N LYS A 6 -21.16 -2.82 -29.72
CA LYS A 6 -20.25 -3.24 -30.78
C LYS A 6 -18.96 -3.91 -30.30
N TYR A 7 -18.54 -3.65 -29.05
CA TYR A 7 -17.33 -4.23 -28.47
C TYR A 7 -17.58 -5.57 -27.75
N THR A 8 -18.84 -5.87 -27.39
CA THR A 8 -19.21 -7.05 -26.58
C THR A 8 -18.70 -8.35 -27.18
N LYS A 9 -18.85 -8.54 -28.51
CA LYS A 9 -18.39 -9.78 -29.17
C LYS A 9 -16.87 -9.96 -29.04
N SER A 10 -16.09 -8.94 -29.25
CA SER A 10 -14.62 -8.98 -29.14
C SER A 10 -14.17 -9.21 -27.69
N LEU A 11 -14.82 -8.55 -26.72
CA LEU A 11 -14.53 -8.72 -25.30
C LEU A 11 -14.86 -10.13 -24.80
N ASN A 12 -15.91 -10.76 -25.30
CA ASN A 12 -16.24 -12.15 -24.98
C ASN A 12 -15.19 -13.14 -25.49
N LEU A 13 -14.56 -12.86 -26.63
CA LEU A 13 -13.49 -13.68 -27.19
C LEU A 13 -12.13 -13.42 -26.51
N ALA A 14 -11.98 -12.30 -25.79
CA ALA A 14 -10.73 -11.90 -25.15
C ALA A 14 -10.34 -12.75 -23.93
N LYS A 15 -11.20 -13.69 -23.48
CA LYS A 15 -11.02 -14.45 -22.22
C LYS A 15 -10.89 -13.49 -21.03
N TYR A 16 -9.90 -13.70 -20.13
CA TYR A 16 -9.52 -12.68 -19.16
C TYR A 16 -8.56 -11.67 -19.78
N TYR A 17 -8.72 -10.42 -19.39
CA TYR A 17 -7.89 -9.31 -19.86
C TYR A 17 -7.62 -8.31 -18.73
N VAL A 18 -6.58 -7.52 -18.90
CA VAL A 18 -6.29 -6.34 -18.07
C VAL A 18 -6.46 -5.10 -18.92
N TYR A 19 -7.09 -4.09 -18.35
CA TYR A 19 -7.44 -2.85 -19.06
C TYR A 19 -7.09 -1.63 -18.22
N ALA A 20 -6.94 -0.50 -18.90
CA ALA A 20 -6.67 0.80 -18.31
C ALA A 20 -7.72 1.82 -18.75
N PHE A 21 -8.10 2.72 -17.80
CA PHE A 21 -8.81 3.95 -18.11
C PHE A 21 -7.86 5.13 -18.10
N TYR A 22 -7.97 6.01 -19.07
CA TYR A 22 -7.16 7.21 -19.19
C TYR A 22 -7.94 8.36 -19.82
N ASP A 23 -7.42 9.60 -19.69
CA ASP A 23 -7.94 10.75 -20.41
C ASP A 23 -7.24 10.85 -21.79
N LYS A 24 -7.99 10.90 -22.88
CA LYS A 24 -7.45 11.03 -24.25
C LYS A 24 -6.77 12.37 -24.50
N GLU A 25 -7.12 13.40 -23.72
CA GLU A 25 -6.49 14.72 -23.79
C GLU A 25 -5.19 14.78 -23.00
N ASP A 26 -4.94 13.83 -22.10
CA ASP A 26 -3.62 13.72 -21.47
C ASP A 26 -2.57 13.32 -22.51
N LYS A 27 -1.55 14.17 -22.66
CA LYS A 27 -0.44 13.98 -23.61
C LYS A 27 0.23 12.61 -23.46
N PHE A 28 0.33 12.10 -22.24
CA PHE A 28 0.99 10.84 -21.92
C PHE A 28 -0.01 9.67 -21.81
N LYS A 29 -1.31 9.94 -21.92
CA LYS A 29 -2.39 8.96 -21.69
C LYS A 29 -2.18 8.16 -20.41
N LYS A 30 -1.76 8.86 -19.34
CA LYS A 30 -1.47 8.24 -18.05
C LYS A 30 -2.73 7.58 -17.51
N PRO A 31 -2.71 6.26 -17.21
CA PRO A 31 -3.84 5.60 -16.61
C PRO A 31 -4.19 6.20 -15.23
N PHE A 32 -5.48 6.38 -14.97
CA PHE A 32 -5.98 6.68 -13.63
C PHE A 32 -6.61 5.45 -12.95
N TYR A 33 -6.82 4.37 -13.70
CA TYR A 33 -7.35 3.12 -13.18
C TYR A 33 -6.84 1.92 -14.01
N ILE A 34 -6.47 0.86 -13.31
CA ILE A 34 -6.14 -0.46 -13.88
C ILE A 34 -7.14 -1.47 -13.34
N GLY A 35 -7.64 -2.36 -14.18
CA GLY A 35 -8.53 -3.42 -13.76
C GLY A 35 -8.40 -4.68 -14.60
N LYS A 36 -8.72 -5.83 -13.99
CA LYS A 36 -8.93 -7.06 -14.74
C LYS A 36 -10.39 -7.26 -15.09
N GLY A 37 -10.64 -7.89 -16.23
CA GLY A 37 -11.97 -8.15 -16.72
C GLY A 37 -12.11 -9.48 -17.45
N LYS A 38 -13.36 -9.88 -17.61
CA LYS A 38 -13.84 -10.92 -18.52
C LYS A 38 -15.14 -10.42 -19.13
N SER A 39 -15.41 -10.75 -20.37
CA SER A 39 -16.59 -10.24 -21.09
C SER A 39 -16.69 -8.71 -20.98
N ASP A 40 -17.85 -8.14 -20.76
CA ASP A 40 -18.11 -6.69 -20.75
C ASP A 40 -17.62 -5.94 -19.50
N ARG A 41 -16.86 -6.58 -18.62
CA ARG A 41 -16.49 -6.00 -17.32
C ARG A 41 -15.91 -4.58 -17.37
N CYS A 42 -15.08 -4.26 -18.34
CA CYS A 42 -14.54 -2.91 -18.50
C CYS A 42 -15.62 -1.88 -18.89
N LEU A 43 -16.72 -2.31 -19.52
CA LEU A 43 -17.85 -1.47 -19.90
C LEU A 43 -18.86 -1.31 -18.75
N ASP A 44 -18.92 -2.26 -17.81
CA ASP A 44 -19.85 -2.22 -16.66
C ASP A 44 -19.61 -0.99 -15.79
N HIS A 45 -18.36 -0.55 -15.64
CA HIS A 45 -18.04 0.68 -14.90
C HIS A 45 -18.63 1.94 -15.53
N ILE A 46 -18.93 1.90 -16.84
CA ILE A 46 -19.57 3.00 -17.55
C ILE A 46 -21.09 2.88 -17.46
N LYS A 47 -21.62 1.66 -17.51
CA LYS A 47 -23.07 1.38 -17.48
C LYS A 47 -23.66 1.50 -16.07
N CYS A 48 -22.91 1.07 -15.06
CA CYS A 48 -23.33 1.00 -13.66
C CYS A 48 -22.30 1.69 -12.75
N PRO A 49 -22.24 3.04 -12.73
CA PRO A 49 -21.32 3.76 -11.86
C PRO A 49 -21.68 3.57 -10.39
N ASP A 50 -20.65 3.48 -9.56
CA ASP A 50 -20.74 3.52 -8.09
C ASP A 50 -20.29 4.89 -7.56
N GLU A 51 -20.36 5.12 -6.23
CA GLU A 51 -19.90 6.35 -5.57
C GLU A 51 -18.38 6.33 -5.28
N SER A 52 -17.58 5.84 -6.21
CA SER A 52 -16.12 5.76 -6.05
C SER A 52 -15.43 6.88 -6.81
N PRO A 53 -14.21 7.30 -6.37
CA PRO A 53 -13.40 8.27 -7.12
C PRO A 53 -13.16 7.86 -8.57
N LYS A 54 -13.06 6.54 -8.82
CA LYS A 54 -13.00 5.98 -10.17
C LYS A 54 -14.24 6.34 -10.99
N SER A 55 -15.43 6.13 -10.44
CA SER A 55 -16.70 6.37 -11.14
C SER A 55 -16.95 7.86 -11.36
N GLU A 56 -16.58 8.71 -10.42
CA GLU A 56 -16.62 10.17 -10.58
C GLU A 56 -15.72 10.61 -11.74
N ARG A 57 -14.48 10.11 -11.78
CA ARG A 57 -13.55 10.43 -12.87
C ARG A 57 -14.03 9.90 -14.23
N ILE A 58 -14.60 8.70 -14.29
CA ILE A 58 -15.20 8.15 -15.51
C ILE A 58 -16.34 9.05 -15.99
N LYS A 59 -17.24 9.50 -15.10
CA LYS A 59 -18.36 10.37 -15.43
C LYS A 59 -17.89 11.70 -16.01
N GLU A 60 -16.95 12.36 -15.38
CA GLU A 60 -16.32 13.59 -15.87
C GLU A 60 -15.80 13.43 -17.29
N LEU A 61 -15.01 12.37 -17.55
CA LEU A 61 -14.39 12.13 -18.85
C LEU A 61 -15.41 11.71 -19.93
N LEU A 62 -16.53 11.11 -19.54
CA LEU A 62 -17.65 10.81 -20.46
C LEU A 62 -18.36 12.10 -20.88
N GLU A 63 -18.61 13.02 -19.97
CA GLU A 63 -19.20 14.33 -20.26
C GLU A 63 -18.31 15.13 -21.24
N ARG A 64 -17.00 15.11 -21.01
CA ARG A 64 -15.97 15.71 -21.88
C ARG A 64 -15.73 14.92 -23.18
N LYS A 65 -16.25 13.71 -23.32
CA LYS A 65 -16.02 12.76 -24.44
C LYS A 65 -14.55 12.36 -24.61
N THR A 66 -13.78 12.42 -23.55
CA THR A 66 -12.32 12.16 -23.55
C THR A 66 -11.93 10.85 -22.89
N LEU A 67 -12.88 10.07 -22.33
CA LEU A 67 -12.58 8.76 -21.77
C LEU A 67 -11.94 7.83 -22.79
N GLY A 68 -10.75 7.31 -22.46
CA GLY A 68 -10.04 6.26 -23.18
C GLY A 68 -10.08 4.95 -22.40
N ILE A 69 -10.13 3.83 -23.15
CA ILE A 69 -10.04 2.47 -22.61
C ILE A 69 -9.05 1.72 -23.48
N ASP A 70 -7.96 1.24 -22.87
CA ASP A 70 -7.00 0.36 -23.53
C ASP A 70 -7.05 -1.04 -22.91
N ILE A 71 -6.91 -2.06 -23.73
CA ILE A 71 -6.67 -3.43 -23.31
C ILE A 71 -5.16 -3.64 -23.27
N LEU A 72 -4.60 -3.73 -22.08
CA LEU A 72 -3.16 -3.88 -21.87
C LEU A 72 -2.67 -5.29 -22.20
N ARG A 73 -3.47 -6.29 -21.88
CA ARG A 73 -3.22 -7.70 -22.17
C ARG A 73 -4.54 -8.47 -22.21
N HIS A 74 -4.64 -9.49 -23.10
CA HIS A 74 -5.82 -10.34 -23.22
C HIS A 74 -5.43 -11.81 -23.48
N GLY A 75 -6.42 -12.71 -23.55
CA GLY A 75 -6.20 -14.12 -23.85
C GLY A 75 -5.67 -14.94 -22.67
N MET A 76 -5.78 -14.41 -21.44
CA MET A 76 -5.23 -15.00 -20.22
C MET A 76 -6.26 -15.89 -19.52
N ASP A 77 -5.76 -16.73 -18.60
CA ASP A 77 -6.55 -17.30 -17.48
C ASP A 77 -6.69 -16.28 -16.35
N GLU A 78 -7.51 -16.59 -15.35
CA GLU A 78 -7.76 -15.66 -14.25
C GLU A 78 -6.54 -15.44 -13.34
N PRO A 79 -5.77 -16.45 -12.94
CA PRO A 79 -4.55 -16.26 -12.14
C PRO A 79 -3.54 -15.34 -12.83
N THR A 80 -3.28 -15.55 -14.11
CA THR A 80 -2.38 -14.72 -14.91
C THR A 80 -2.90 -13.28 -15.02
N ALA A 81 -4.20 -13.09 -15.25
CA ALA A 81 -4.78 -11.75 -15.31
C ALA A 81 -4.66 -11.01 -13.96
N LYS A 82 -4.81 -11.70 -12.82
CA LYS A 82 -4.57 -11.13 -11.49
C LYS A 82 -3.12 -10.68 -11.31
N LEU A 83 -2.17 -11.50 -11.75
CA LEU A 83 -0.74 -11.17 -11.65
C LEU A 83 -0.37 -9.96 -12.53
N VAL A 84 -0.87 -9.91 -13.76
CA VAL A 84 -0.62 -8.79 -14.69
C VAL A 84 -1.26 -7.50 -14.15
N GLU A 85 -2.50 -7.55 -13.66
CA GLU A 85 -3.17 -6.40 -13.02
C GLU A 85 -2.34 -5.87 -11.86
N ALA A 86 -1.92 -6.75 -10.94
CA ALA A 86 -1.10 -6.38 -9.78
C ALA A 86 0.22 -5.73 -10.21
N THR A 87 0.90 -6.30 -11.21
CA THR A 87 2.16 -5.77 -11.73
C THR A 87 1.99 -4.38 -12.34
N CYS A 88 0.91 -4.14 -13.09
CA CYS A 88 0.62 -2.82 -13.65
C CYS A 88 0.32 -1.79 -12.55
N ILE A 89 -0.45 -2.16 -11.52
CA ILE A 89 -0.76 -1.30 -10.38
C ILE A 89 0.53 -0.96 -9.60
N ASP A 90 1.39 -1.95 -9.36
CA ASP A 90 2.67 -1.75 -8.66
C ASP A 90 3.64 -0.86 -9.43
N LEU A 91 3.66 -0.99 -10.77
CA LEU A 91 4.51 -0.16 -11.62
C LEU A 91 4.11 1.32 -11.58
N LEU A 92 2.81 1.60 -11.70
CA LEU A 92 2.27 2.97 -11.71
C LEU A 92 2.19 3.60 -10.32
N GLY A 93 2.03 2.76 -9.29
CA GLY A 93 1.83 3.18 -7.92
C GLY A 93 0.36 3.51 -7.59
N VAL A 94 -0.13 3.01 -6.45
CA VAL A 94 -1.54 3.19 -6.01
C VAL A 94 -1.90 4.66 -5.78
N GLY A 95 -0.93 5.51 -5.41
CA GLY A 95 -1.15 6.95 -5.21
C GLY A 95 -1.49 7.72 -6.48
N GLU A 96 -1.16 7.16 -7.64
CA GLU A 96 -1.40 7.74 -8.95
C GLU A 96 -2.68 7.18 -9.60
N LEU A 97 -3.29 6.18 -8.98
CA LEU A 97 -4.45 5.47 -9.48
C LEU A 97 -5.65 5.64 -8.55
N THR A 98 -6.86 5.53 -9.07
CA THR A 98 -8.10 5.44 -8.28
C THR A 98 -8.38 4.02 -7.77
N ASN A 99 -7.42 3.11 -7.86
CA ASN A 99 -7.50 1.77 -7.31
C ASN A 99 -7.47 1.82 -5.77
N LYS A 100 -8.47 1.21 -5.11
CA LYS A 100 -8.59 1.23 -3.63
C LYS A 100 -7.60 0.32 -2.91
N VAL A 101 -7.11 -0.71 -3.60
CA VAL A 101 -6.22 -1.73 -3.04
C VAL A 101 -5.12 -2.08 -4.03
N ARG A 102 -3.97 -2.48 -3.49
CA ARG A 102 -2.92 -3.12 -4.27
C ARG A 102 -3.44 -4.44 -4.85
N GLY A 103 -2.87 -4.84 -5.98
CA GLY A 103 -3.15 -6.14 -6.57
C GLY A 103 -2.83 -7.32 -5.64
N SER A 104 -3.22 -8.51 -6.05
CA SER A 104 -2.96 -9.76 -5.32
C SER A 104 -1.48 -9.98 -5.05
N SER A 105 -1.13 -10.57 -3.89
CA SER A 105 0.26 -10.93 -3.53
C SER A 105 1.19 -9.72 -3.33
N SER A 106 0.76 -8.72 -2.59
CA SER A 106 1.50 -7.47 -2.33
C SER A 106 2.94 -7.68 -1.79
N LEU A 107 3.20 -8.79 -1.08
CA LEU A 107 4.55 -9.16 -0.61
C LEU A 107 5.50 -9.58 -1.74
N MET A 108 4.98 -9.90 -2.93
CA MET A 108 5.74 -10.27 -4.13
C MET A 108 5.70 -9.16 -5.19
N GLY A 109 5.22 -7.96 -4.83
CA GLY A 109 5.09 -6.82 -5.71
C GLY A 109 6.43 -6.12 -5.96
N ARG A 110 6.34 -4.88 -6.48
CA ARG A 110 7.50 -4.04 -6.74
C ARG A 110 8.29 -3.78 -5.45
N ILE A 111 9.58 -4.14 -5.46
CA ILE A 111 10.55 -3.90 -4.39
C ILE A 111 11.88 -3.44 -4.99
N THR A 112 12.74 -2.81 -4.19
CA THR A 112 14.11 -2.48 -4.60
C THR A 112 15.00 -3.73 -4.58
N LEU A 113 16.17 -3.65 -5.24
CA LEU A 113 17.13 -4.76 -5.23
C LEU A 113 17.63 -5.05 -3.82
N ASP A 114 17.86 -4.01 -3.02
CA ASP A 114 18.29 -4.15 -1.62
C ASP A 114 17.22 -4.82 -0.76
N GLU A 115 15.94 -4.40 -0.90
CA GLU A 115 14.81 -5.05 -0.23
C GLU A 115 14.68 -6.52 -0.63
N LEU A 116 14.86 -6.84 -1.92
CA LEU A 116 14.82 -8.23 -2.41
C LEU A 116 15.94 -9.06 -1.78
N GLN A 117 17.16 -8.52 -1.73
CA GLN A 117 18.30 -9.17 -1.11
C GLN A 117 18.01 -9.52 0.35
N HIS A 118 17.57 -8.54 1.13
CA HIS A 118 17.22 -8.74 2.55
C HIS A 118 16.08 -9.75 2.73
N LEU A 119 15.06 -9.68 1.90
CA LEU A 119 13.91 -10.59 1.95
C LEU A 119 14.31 -12.05 1.64
N LEU A 120 15.21 -12.26 0.66
CA LEU A 120 15.61 -13.58 0.22
C LEU A 120 16.71 -14.20 1.07
N LEU A 121 17.67 -13.41 1.56
CA LEU A 121 18.74 -13.91 2.43
C LEU A 121 18.23 -14.25 3.84
N LYS A 122 17.07 -13.71 4.26
CA LYS A 122 16.40 -14.02 5.54
C LYS A 122 17.34 -13.95 6.73
N GLU A 123 18.18 -12.94 6.79
CA GLU A 123 19.00 -12.70 7.96
C GLU A 123 18.09 -12.38 9.15
N GLU A 124 17.94 -13.32 10.08
CA GLU A 124 17.08 -13.17 11.24
C GLU A 124 17.81 -12.42 12.35
N THR A 125 17.06 -11.61 13.10
CA THR A 125 17.56 -10.92 14.29
C THR A 125 16.59 -11.05 15.45
N GLU A 126 17.11 -11.01 16.65
CA GLU A 126 16.34 -10.81 17.90
C GLU A 126 16.61 -9.41 18.40
N ILE A 127 15.57 -8.75 18.87
CA ILE A 127 15.72 -7.42 19.44
C ILE A 127 16.25 -7.53 20.87
N ALA A 128 17.35 -6.90 21.14
CA ALA A 128 17.96 -6.88 22.48
C ALA A 128 17.06 -6.11 23.46
N TYR A 129 17.13 -6.46 24.75
CA TYR A 129 16.30 -5.86 25.82
C TYR A 129 16.49 -4.35 25.94
N GLU A 130 17.70 -3.85 25.80
CA GLU A 130 18.03 -2.41 25.81
C GLU A 130 17.39 -1.64 24.65
N HIS A 131 17.01 -2.34 23.58
CA HIS A 131 16.33 -1.79 22.40
C HIS A 131 14.85 -2.20 22.32
N ALA A 132 14.28 -2.60 23.47
CA ALA A 132 12.88 -3.02 23.51
C ALA A 132 11.95 -1.97 22.92
N GLY A 133 10.93 -2.44 22.17
CA GLY A 133 10.04 -1.55 21.46
C GLY A 133 8.80 -2.24 20.87
N LEU A 134 8.20 -1.55 19.91
CA LEU A 134 7.04 -2.02 19.15
C LEU A 134 7.42 -2.21 17.68
N ALA A 135 7.21 -3.41 17.15
CA ALA A 135 7.33 -3.68 15.71
C ALA A 135 5.96 -3.44 15.05
N PHE A 136 5.84 -2.40 14.25
CA PHE A 136 4.64 -2.01 13.52
C PHE A 136 4.57 -2.72 12.19
N LEU A 137 3.47 -3.44 11.95
CA LEU A 137 3.25 -4.27 10.76
C LEU A 137 2.64 -3.41 9.65
N LEU A 138 3.46 -2.81 8.81
CA LEU A 138 3.05 -1.89 7.75
C LEU A 138 2.62 -2.60 6.45
N ASN A 139 2.16 -3.85 6.53
CA ASN A 139 1.89 -4.69 5.36
C ASN A 139 0.85 -4.09 4.39
N SER A 140 -0.07 -3.26 4.88
CA SER A 140 -1.07 -2.59 4.06
C SER A 140 -0.69 -1.16 3.66
N THR A 141 0.22 -0.52 4.39
CA THR A 141 0.57 0.89 4.20
C THR A 141 1.93 1.10 3.53
N TYR A 142 2.88 0.19 3.76
CA TYR A 142 4.20 0.28 3.14
C TYR A 142 4.12 0.18 1.61
N LYS A 143 4.87 1.03 0.93
CA LYS A 143 5.07 1.01 -0.52
C LYS A 143 6.57 1.08 -0.80
N SER A 144 7.07 0.26 -1.72
CA SER A 144 8.46 0.38 -2.16
C SER A 144 8.73 1.77 -2.71
N GLY A 145 9.85 2.35 -2.33
CA GLY A 145 10.22 3.70 -2.72
C GLY A 145 9.56 4.83 -1.91
N MET A 146 8.91 4.51 -0.79
CA MET A 146 8.48 5.54 0.17
C MET A 146 9.65 6.41 0.60
N SER A 147 9.43 7.72 0.69
CA SER A 147 10.37 8.64 1.33
C SER A 147 10.49 8.34 2.83
N SER A 148 11.57 8.81 3.45
CA SER A 148 11.75 8.67 4.90
C SER A 148 10.60 9.29 5.70
N LEU A 149 9.99 10.38 5.20
CA LEU A 149 8.86 11.03 5.85
C LEU A 149 7.59 10.16 5.73
N GLU A 150 7.29 9.61 4.55
CA GLU A 150 6.15 8.71 4.37
C GLU A 150 6.26 7.47 5.26
N LEU A 151 7.46 6.88 5.36
CA LEU A 151 7.70 5.73 6.22
C LEU A 151 7.54 6.10 7.70
N TYR A 152 8.08 7.25 8.14
CA TYR A 152 7.90 7.75 9.48
C TYR A 152 6.43 7.98 9.81
N GLU A 153 5.69 8.71 8.98
CA GLU A 153 4.27 8.99 9.19
C GLU A 153 3.40 7.73 9.18
N SER A 154 3.77 6.72 8.38
CA SER A 154 3.09 5.42 8.37
C SER A 154 3.37 4.61 9.63
N THR A 155 4.54 4.78 10.24
CA THR A 155 4.97 4.06 11.45
C THR A 155 4.44 4.72 12.71
N ARG A 156 4.49 6.07 12.80
CA ARG A 156 4.16 6.80 14.04
C ARG A 156 2.70 6.73 14.46
N GLY A 157 1.79 6.50 13.55
CA GLY A 157 0.39 6.47 13.93
C GLY A 157 -0.56 6.08 12.81
N ILE A 158 -1.77 5.81 13.10
CA ILE A 158 -2.54 6.04 14.34
C ILE A 158 -2.89 4.69 14.93
N TRP A 159 -2.51 4.45 16.16
CA TRP A 159 -2.59 3.13 16.79
C TRP A 159 -3.54 3.11 17.97
N ALA A 160 -4.38 2.07 18.08
CA ALA A 160 -5.21 1.81 19.25
C ALA A 160 -4.46 0.90 20.23
N ASN A 161 -4.79 1.01 21.51
CA ASN A 161 -4.33 0.10 22.58
C ASN A 161 -2.80 0.01 22.71
N ILE A 162 -2.10 1.14 22.58
CA ILE A 162 -0.66 1.19 22.82
C ILE A 162 -0.36 0.80 24.28
N PRO A 163 0.56 -0.16 24.49
CA PRO A 163 0.95 -0.57 25.84
C PRO A 163 1.63 0.59 26.60
N LYS A 164 1.22 0.82 27.85
CA LYS A 164 1.85 1.77 28.77
C LYS A 164 3.05 1.09 29.44
N ASP A 165 4.16 0.94 28.73
CA ASP A 165 5.37 0.29 29.21
C ASP A 165 6.57 1.14 28.81
N GLU A 166 7.22 1.78 29.77
CA GLU A 166 8.33 2.71 29.57
C GLU A 166 9.59 2.04 28.97
N ARG A 167 9.67 0.72 29.02
CA ARG A 167 10.75 -0.05 28.40
C ARG A 167 10.67 -0.01 26.87
N LEU A 168 9.46 0.18 26.32
CA LEU A 168 9.21 0.17 24.88
C LEU A 168 9.62 1.52 24.26
N ARG A 169 10.92 1.71 24.07
CA ARG A 169 11.52 2.97 23.64
C ARG A 169 11.72 3.07 22.15
N PHE A 170 11.59 1.97 21.42
CA PHE A 170 11.82 1.94 19.97
C PHE A 170 10.58 1.55 19.18
N ALA A 171 10.47 2.11 17.97
CA ALA A 171 9.46 1.78 16.98
C ALA A 171 10.16 1.21 15.74
N TYR A 172 9.84 -0.04 15.42
CA TYR A 172 10.37 -0.74 14.25
C TYR A 172 9.34 -0.71 13.15
N ALA A 173 9.61 -0.01 12.05
CA ALA A 173 8.82 -0.07 10.83
C ALA A 173 9.06 -1.41 10.15
N THR A 174 8.05 -2.29 10.05
CA THR A 174 8.27 -3.61 9.44
C THR A 174 7.33 -3.87 8.26
N TYR A 175 7.86 -4.54 7.24
CA TYR A 175 7.12 -5.03 6.10
C TYR A 175 7.44 -6.50 5.86
N GLY A 176 6.44 -7.38 5.92
CA GLY A 176 6.67 -8.83 5.84
C GLY A 176 7.58 -9.40 6.92
N GLY A 177 7.76 -8.70 8.05
CA GLY A 177 8.69 -9.05 9.14
C GLY A 177 10.09 -8.45 8.98
N LEU A 178 10.42 -7.89 7.82
CA LEU A 178 11.66 -7.18 7.55
C LEU A 178 11.63 -5.80 8.21
N VAL A 179 12.66 -5.44 8.95
CA VAL A 179 12.80 -4.09 9.53
C VAL A 179 13.24 -3.12 8.44
N MET A 180 12.37 -2.17 8.13
CA MET A 180 12.61 -1.14 7.12
C MET A 180 13.32 0.07 7.71
N GLU A 181 12.99 0.42 8.96
CA GLU A 181 13.60 1.53 9.69
C GLU A 181 13.37 1.37 11.19
N VAL A 182 14.20 2.01 12.01
CA VAL A 182 14.08 2.07 13.47
C VAL A 182 14.00 3.50 13.94
N TYR A 183 13.01 3.81 14.77
CA TYR A 183 12.83 5.11 15.40
C TYR A 183 12.96 5.01 16.92
N GLU A 184 13.53 6.02 17.54
CA GLU A 184 13.52 6.21 19.00
C GLU A 184 12.28 7.02 19.38
N ILE A 185 11.40 6.46 20.21
CA ILE A 185 10.18 7.10 20.68
C ILE A 185 10.54 8.09 21.79
N GLN A 186 10.17 9.35 21.62
CA GLN A 186 10.35 10.38 22.63
C GLN A 186 9.12 10.47 23.53
N CYS A 187 7.93 10.47 22.96
CA CYS A 187 6.67 10.45 23.71
C CYS A 187 5.52 9.95 22.87
N TRP A 188 4.43 9.57 23.54
CA TRP A 188 3.15 9.27 22.92
C TRP A 188 2.19 10.43 23.14
N VAL A 189 1.46 10.80 22.07
CA VAL A 189 0.46 11.86 22.09
C VAL A 189 -0.86 11.33 21.54
N LYS A 190 -1.97 12.07 21.78
CA LYS A 190 -3.27 11.72 21.21
C LYS A 190 -3.20 11.81 19.69
N ALA A 191 -3.82 10.86 18.99
CA ALA A 191 -3.88 10.85 17.54
C ALA A 191 -4.48 12.17 16.99
N GLY A 192 -3.86 12.72 15.94
CA GLY A 192 -4.21 14.01 15.35
C GLY A 192 -3.59 15.23 16.06
N SER A 193 -2.68 15.02 17.04
CA SER A 193 -1.92 16.10 17.66
C SER A 193 -0.76 16.59 16.80
N GLN A 194 -0.33 15.78 15.82
CA GLN A 194 0.75 16.11 14.92
C GLN A 194 0.23 16.28 13.49
N GLN A 195 0.82 17.21 12.76
CA GLN A 195 0.52 17.37 11.34
C GLN A 195 1.11 16.22 10.52
N TYR A 196 0.35 15.76 9.52
CA TYR A 196 0.77 14.81 8.51
C TYR A 196 0.91 15.53 7.17
N PHE A 197 1.97 15.25 6.44
CA PHE A 197 2.29 15.91 5.18
C PHE A 197 2.14 14.97 3.98
N THR A 198 2.21 13.67 4.20
CA THR A 198 2.26 12.67 3.13
C THR A 198 0.98 11.86 3.00
N ARG A 199 0.04 12.04 3.92
CA ARG A 199 -1.25 11.35 3.90
C ARG A 199 -2.34 12.16 4.59
N ASP A 200 -3.57 12.06 4.07
CA ASP A 200 -4.74 12.59 4.74
C ASP A 200 -5.21 11.62 5.82
N LEU A 201 -5.51 12.16 6.98
CA LEU A 201 -6.04 11.41 8.10
C LEU A 201 -7.54 11.67 8.21
N ASN A 202 -8.35 10.76 7.68
CA ASN A 202 -9.78 10.68 8.02
C ASN A 202 -9.93 10.08 9.43
N ILE A 203 -9.59 10.87 10.45
CA ILE A 203 -9.72 10.44 11.84
C ILE A 203 -11.00 11.01 12.41
N ASN A 204 -11.85 10.13 12.91
CA ASN A 204 -12.84 10.55 13.89
C ASN A 204 -12.09 10.89 15.18
N MET A 205 -12.05 12.19 15.58
CA MET A 205 -11.24 12.73 16.70
C MET A 205 -11.61 12.14 18.07
N ASP A 206 -12.73 11.42 18.17
CA ASP A 206 -13.19 10.77 19.41
C ASP A 206 -12.56 9.39 19.66
N THR A 207 -11.60 8.96 18.83
CA THR A 207 -10.99 7.65 18.99
C THR A 207 -9.90 7.66 20.08
N ASN A 208 -9.88 6.62 20.93
CA ASN A 208 -8.82 6.37 21.91
C ASN A 208 -7.56 5.82 21.22
N ARG A 209 -6.99 6.63 20.31
CA ARG A 209 -5.81 6.28 19.52
C ARG A 209 -4.66 7.23 19.82
N SER A 210 -3.46 6.73 19.64
CA SER A 210 -2.21 7.44 19.90
C SER A 210 -1.31 7.42 18.66
N GLU A 211 -0.44 8.41 18.60
CA GLU A 211 0.69 8.49 17.71
C GLU A 211 1.95 8.83 18.50
N PHE A 212 3.12 8.43 18.05
CA PHE A 212 4.35 8.80 18.75
C PHE A 212 5.02 9.99 18.07
N VAL A 213 5.73 10.75 18.89
CA VAL A 213 6.77 11.70 18.46
C VAL A 213 8.11 11.01 18.68
N GLY A 214 8.95 11.02 17.65
CA GLY A 214 10.23 10.33 17.71
C GLY A 214 11.19 10.82 16.64
N ARG A 215 12.37 10.24 16.64
CA ARG A 215 13.44 10.51 15.66
C ARG A 215 13.97 9.18 15.11
N ILE A 216 14.65 9.23 13.99
CA ILE A 216 15.41 8.08 13.49
C ILE A 216 16.42 7.67 14.59
N ALA A 217 16.48 6.37 14.90
CA ALA A 217 17.42 5.84 15.86
C ALA A 217 18.89 6.07 15.42
N THR A 218 19.83 5.95 16.34
CA THR A 218 21.25 6.13 16.01
C THR A 218 21.70 5.10 14.98
N LYS A 219 22.80 5.41 14.30
CA LYS A 219 23.33 4.52 13.27
C LYS A 219 23.67 3.12 13.82
N GLU A 220 24.21 3.08 15.03
CA GLU A 220 24.57 1.83 15.72
C GLU A 220 23.37 0.92 15.92
N VAL A 221 22.22 1.46 16.36
CA VAL A 221 20.97 0.71 16.55
C VAL A 221 20.41 0.27 15.21
N ARG A 222 20.42 1.14 14.21
CA ARG A 222 19.92 0.84 12.88
C ARG A 222 20.72 -0.27 12.20
N ASP A 223 22.04 -0.23 12.28
CA ASP A 223 22.93 -1.25 11.68
C ASP A 223 22.70 -2.66 12.29
N LEU A 224 22.19 -2.74 13.53
CA LEU A 224 21.82 -4.03 14.14
C LEU A 224 20.58 -4.66 13.52
N TYR A 225 19.59 -3.86 13.10
CA TYR A 225 18.24 -4.34 12.83
C TYR A 225 17.70 -4.06 11.44
N VAL A 226 18.05 -2.94 10.81
CA VAL A 226 17.53 -2.57 9.48
C VAL A 226 18.00 -3.61 8.44
N GLY A 227 17.08 -4.05 7.60
CA GLY A 227 17.33 -5.06 6.60
C GLY A 227 17.30 -6.51 7.12
N LYS A 228 16.96 -6.73 8.41
CA LYS A 228 16.87 -8.07 9.00
C LYS A 228 15.41 -8.43 9.35
N LEU A 229 15.13 -9.72 9.35
CA LEU A 229 13.84 -10.26 9.76
C LEU A 229 13.79 -10.40 11.28
N ILE A 230 12.79 -9.81 11.91
CA ILE A 230 12.54 -10.08 13.33
C ILE A 230 12.03 -11.51 13.48
N LYS A 231 12.72 -12.32 14.29
CA LYS A 231 12.29 -13.68 14.63
C LYS A 231 10.85 -13.68 15.13
N LYS A 232 10.05 -14.55 14.54
CA LYS A 232 8.60 -14.70 14.65
C LYS A 232 7.98 -14.15 15.93
N THR A 233 7.33 -13.01 15.79
CA THR A 233 6.34 -12.51 16.70
C THR A 233 4.96 -12.72 16.07
N ARG A 234 4.17 -13.65 16.60
CA ARG A 234 2.80 -13.89 16.11
C ARG A 234 1.90 -12.74 16.57
N SER A 235 1.34 -11.99 15.64
CA SER A 235 0.53 -10.81 15.98
C SER A 235 -0.95 -11.11 16.18
N HIS A 236 -1.45 -12.30 16.17
CA HIS A 236 -2.88 -12.65 16.35
C HIS A 236 -3.87 -11.53 15.99
N GLY A 237 -3.67 -10.86 14.85
CA GLY A 237 -4.49 -9.74 14.40
C GLY A 237 -4.09 -8.36 14.94
N SER A 238 -3.09 -8.23 15.82
CA SER A 238 -2.56 -6.93 16.25
C SER A 238 -1.77 -6.24 15.13
N PRO A 239 -1.91 -4.92 14.94
CA PRO A 239 -1.13 -4.17 13.96
C PRO A 239 0.33 -3.95 14.39
N PHE A 240 0.69 -4.29 15.61
CA PHE A 240 2.06 -4.24 16.14
C PHE A 240 2.33 -5.38 17.13
N VAL A 241 3.59 -5.63 17.40
CA VAL A 241 4.08 -6.66 18.32
C VAL A 241 5.13 -6.06 19.25
N LYS A 242 5.13 -6.48 20.52
CA LYS A 242 6.21 -6.14 21.45
C LYS A 242 7.45 -6.95 21.11
N VAL A 243 8.61 -6.31 21.11
CA VAL A 243 9.91 -6.92 20.83
C VAL A 243 10.95 -6.48 21.86
N GLY A 244 11.95 -7.32 22.12
CA GLY A 244 13.01 -7.05 23.12
C GLY A 244 12.55 -7.21 24.59
N ILE A 245 11.34 -7.69 24.82
CA ILE A 245 10.85 -8.05 26.16
C ILE A 245 10.30 -9.48 26.13
N VAL A 246 10.62 -10.24 27.15
CA VAL A 246 10.08 -11.59 27.39
C VAL A 246 8.78 -11.48 28.17
#